data_f81cc3ffa082bd9190c5a01f7127f597
#
_entry.id   f81cc3ffa082bd9190c5a01f7127f597
#
_cell.length_a   1.000
_cell.length_b   1.000
_cell.length_c   1.000
_cell.angle_alpha   90.00
_cell.angle_beta   90.00
_cell.angle_gamma   90.00
#
_symmetry.space_group_name_H-M   'P 1'
#
loop_
_entity.id
_entity.type
_entity.pdbx_description
1 polymer ?
#
loop_
_entity_poly.entity_id
_entity_poly.type
_entity_poly.pdbx_seq_one_letter_code
_entity_poly.pdbx_strand_id
1 'polypeptide(L)'
;VVAINPNDPGKSEGDSFEAMKVRAKEKSFPFPYLFDEQQTVSPAYGASRTPEVFVLKRSDSGFVVAYTGTIDDNSGDAGAVKESYVANAVNALLADKSPEPATTRAVGCGIKLR
;
A
#
# COMPACT_ATOMS: atom_id res chain seq x y z
N VAL A 1 -0.78 -8.28 -6.13
CA VAL A 1 -1.05 -7.37 -5.00
C VAL A 1 -0.75 -8.08 -3.70
N VAL A 2 -0.05 -7.41 -2.80
CA VAL A 2 0.17 -7.86 -1.42
C VAL A 2 -0.20 -6.70 -0.51
N ALA A 3 -1.05 -6.94 0.46
CA ALA A 3 -1.41 -5.95 1.47
C ALA A 3 -0.70 -6.28 2.79
N ILE A 4 -0.18 -5.25 3.46
CA ILE A 4 0.58 -5.42 4.70
C ILE A 4 -0.01 -4.49 5.76
N ASN A 5 -0.32 -5.07 6.93
CA ASN A 5 -0.72 -4.30 8.10
C ASN A 5 0.53 -3.98 8.93
N PRO A 6 0.92 -2.69 9.04
CA PRO A 6 2.14 -2.29 9.74
C PRO A 6 1.91 -1.87 11.20
N ASN A 7 0.65 -1.81 11.66
CA ASN A 7 0.31 -1.20 12.93
C ASN A 7 0.54 -2.12 14.13
N ASP A 8 0.95 -1.53 15.25
CA ASP A 8 0.98 -2.22 16.54
C ASP A 8 -0.46 -2.42 17.03
N PRO A 9 -0.92 -3.67 17.22
CA PRO A 9 -2.28 -3.92 17.69
C PRO A 9 -2.55 -3.40 19.11
N GLY A 10 -1.51 -3.16 19.90
CA GLY A 10 -1.67 -2.51 21.20
C GLY A 10 -2.07 -1.05 21.11
N LYS A 11 -1.83 -0.42 19.98
CA LYS A 11 -2.20 0.98 19.71
C LYS A 11 -3.30 1.11 18.67
N SER A 12 -3.68 0.03 18.02
CA SER A 12 -4.73 -0.01 17.02
C SER A 12 -5.47 -1.35 17.13
N GLU A 13 -6.49 -1.40 17.97
CA GLU A 13 -7.20 -2.64 18.29
C GLU A 13 -7.80 -3.35 17.06
N GLY A 14 -8.27 -2.57 16.10
CA GLY A 14 -8.84 -3.11 14.87
C GLY A 14 -7.82 -3.76 13.95
N ASP A 15 -6.53 -3.68 14.27
CA ASP A 15 -5.43 -4.18 13.44
C ASP A 15 -4.71 -5.38 14.04
N SER A 16 -5.34 -6.09 14.99
CA SER A 16 -4.82 -7.34 15.50
C SER A 16 -4.84 -8.41 14.40
N PHE A 17 -4.01 -9.44 14.56
CA PHE A 17 -3.97 -10.55 13.59
C PHE A 17 -5.35 -11.23 13.47
N GLU A 18 -6.07 -11.38 14.59
CA GLU A 18 -7.43 -11.94 14.56
C GLU A 18 -8.39 -11.04 13.79
N ALA A 19 -8.32 -9.72 13.98
CA ALA A 19 -9.14 -8.78 13.23
C ALA A 19 -8.80 -8.80 11.74
N MET A 20 -7.53 -8.98 11.38
CA MET A 20 -7.10 -9.13 9.99
C MET A 20 -7.74 -10.34 9.34
N LYS A 21 -7.78 -11.48 10.04
CA LYS A 21 -8.42 -12.71 9.52
C LYS A 21 -9.90 -12.51 9.26
N VAL A 22 -10.59 -11.84 10.17
CA VAL A 22 -12.02 -11.52 10.02
C VAL A 22 -12.23 -10.62 8.81
N ARG A 23 -11.44 -9.55 8.69
CA ARG A 23 -11.54 -8.58 7.58
C ARG A 23 -11.29 -9.26 6.23
N ALA A 24 -10.24 -10.08 6.14
CA ALA A 24 -9.91 -10.77 4.91
C ALA A 24 -11.02 -11.71 4.47
N LYS A 25 -11.66 -12.40 5.42
CA LYS A 25 -12.79 -13.30 5.15
C LYS A 25 -14.02 -12.51 4.73
N GLU A 26 -14.40 -11.47 5.48
CA GLU A 26 -15.59 -10.67 5.20
C GLU A 26 -15.50 -9.96 3.85
N LYS A 27 -14.33 -9.46 3.50
CA LYS A 27 -14.09 -8.73 2.25
C LYS A 27 -13.67 -9.65 1.10
N SER A 28 -13.48 -10.94 1.37
CA SER A 28 -13.04 -11.92 0.38
C SER A 28 -11.78 -11.47 -0.37
N PHE A 29 -10.75 -11.07 0.38
CA PHE A 29 -9.50 -10.58 -0.22
C PHE A 29 -8.87 -11.64 -1.14
N PRO A 30 -8.69 -11.34 -2.44
CA PRO A 30 -8.09 -12.28 -3.39
C PRO A 30 -6.57 -12.25 -3.40
N PHE A 31 -5.94 -11.55 -2.43
CA PHE A 31 -4.50 -11.34 -2.36
C PHE A 31 -3.99 -11.64 -0.95
N PRO A 32 -2.69 -11.91 -0.78
CA PRO A 32 -2.10 -12.07 0.55
C PRO A 32 -2.27 -10.81 1.40
N TYR A 33 -2.67 -11.02 2.65
CA TYR A 33 -2.82 -9.96 3.64
C TYR A 33 -1.93 -10.33 4.82
N LEU A 34 -0.81 -9.63 4.96
CA LEU A 34 0.27 -9.98 5.86
C LEU A 34 0.34 -9.03 7.04
N PHE A 35 0.84 -9.55 8.16
CA PHE A 35 1.05 -8.75 9.36
C PHE A 35 2.55 -8.52 9.56
N ASP A 36 2.98 -7.25 9.57
CA ASP A 36 4.37 -6.86 9.84
C ASP A 36 4.59 -6.82 11.36
N GLU A 37 4.56 -8.00 11.99
CA GLU A 37 4.61 -8.13 13.45
C GLU A 37 5.86 -7.51 14.05
N GLN A 38 6.99 -7.67 13.41
CA GLN A 38 8.28 -7.14 13.85
C GLN A 38 8.47 -5.67 13.49
N GLN A 39 7.57 -5.12 12.70
CA GLN A 39 7.65 -3.75 12.18
C GLN A 39 8.98 -3.47 11.48
N THR A 40 9.40 -4.40 10.64
CA THR A 40 10.65 -4.30 9.88
C THR A 40 10.42 -3.97 8.42
N VAL A 41 9.30 -4.40 7.85
CA VAL A 41 9.00 -4.23 6.42
C VAL A 41 8.61 -2.78 6.12
N SER A 42 7.66 -2.23 6.87
CA SER A 42 7.20 -0.86 6.61
C SER A 42 8.31 0.18 6.73
N PRO A 43 9.21 0.14 7.75
CA PRO A 43 10.34 1.07 7.78
C PRO A 43 11.32 0.85 6.62
N ALA A 44 11.53 -0.40 6.20
CA ALA A 44 12.44 -0.71 5.10
C ALA A 44 11.99 -0.05 3.79
N TYR A 45 10.68 0.08 3.59
CA TYR A 45 10.12 0.78 2.43
C TYR A 45 10.00 2.29 2.63
N GLY A 46 10.22 2.78 3.84
CA GLY A 46 10.02 4.19 4.18
C GLY A 46 8.55 4.57 4.34
N ALA A 47 7.69 3.60 4.60
CA ALA A 47 6.27 3.85 4.80
C ALA A 47 6.02 4.61 6.11
N SER A 48 5.13 5.57 6.09
CA SER A 48 4.79 6.39 7.27
C SER A 48 3.30 6.54 7.52
N ARG A 49 2.48 6.24 6.53
CA ARG A 49 1.02 6.38 6.60
C ARG A 49 0.34 5.15 6.02
N THR A 50 -0.95 5.00 6.31
CA THR A 50 -1.80 3.97 5.73
C THR A 50 -3.09 4.59 5.18
N PRO A 51 -3.49 4.28 3.96
CA PRO A 51 -2.76 3.44 3.00
C PRO A 51 -1.59 4.17 2.35
N GLU A 52 -0.55 3.44 2.08
CA GLU A 52 0.58 3.92 1.27
C GLU A 52 0.95 2.79 0.32
N VAL A 53 1.11 3.10 -0.96
CA VAL A 53 1.28 2.10 -2.01
C VAL A 53 2.69 2.17 -2.59
N PHE A 54 3.24 1.00 -2.88
CA PHE A 54 4.53 0.84 -3.55
C PHE A 54 4.31 -0.07 -4.74
N VAL A 55 4.54 0.45 -5.95
CA VAL A 55 4.49 -0.35 -7.17
C VAL A 55 5.91 -0.75 -7.51
N LEU A 56 6.16 -2.05 -7.57
CA LEU A 56 7.50 -2.59 -7.79
C LEU A 56 7.62 -3.08 -9.23
N LYS A 57 8.74 -2.77 -9.86
CA LYS A 57 9.12 -3.31 -11.16
C LYS A 57 10.21 -4.34 -10.95
N ARG A 58 10.05 -5.52 -11.54
CA ARG A 58 11.07 -6.54 -11.51
C ARG A 58 12.25 -6.14 -12.41
N SER A 59 13.46 -6.33 -11.90
CA SER A 59 14.70 -6.11 -12.64
C SER A 59 15.59 -7.32 -12.51
N ASP A 60 16.72 -7.34 -13.25
CA ASP A 60 17.68 -8.45 -13.22
C ASP A 60 18.28 -8.67 -11.82
N SER A 61 18.37 -7.62 -11.01
CA SER A 61 18.95 -7.68 -9.67
C SER A 61 17.90 -7.69 -8.55
N GLY A 62 16.60 -7.84 -8.87
CA GLY A 62 15.53 -7.87 -7.89
C GLY A 62 14.38 -6.96 -8.27
N PHE A 63 13.85 -6.20 -7.29
CA PHE A 63 12.73 -5.30 -7.50
C PHE A 63 13.14 -3.85 -7.26
N VAL A 64 12.58 -2.95 -8.07
CA VAL A 64 12.78 -1.50 -7.94
C VAL A 64 11.43 -0.86 -7.67
N VAL A 65 11.37 0.08 -6.73
CA VAL A 65 10.16 0.87 -6.49
C VAL A 65 10.00 1.85 -7.65
N ALA A 66 8.99 1.63 -8.47
CA ALA A 66 8.72 2.48 -9.63
C ALA A 66 7.74 3.59 -9.33
N TYR A 67 6.85 3.39 -8.36
CA TYR A 67 5.90 4.39 -7.89
C TYR A 67 5.68 4.20 -6.38
N THR A 68 5.54 5.31 -5.67
CA THR A 68 5.15 5.29 -4.26
C THR A 68 4.23 6.47 -3.96
N GLY A 69 3.24 6.25 -3.11
CA GLY A 69 2.35 7.30 -2.64
C GLY A 69 0.91 6.84 -2.44
N THR A 70 -0.03 7.68 -2.87
CA THR A 70 -1.46 7.42 -2.72
C THR A 70 -2.00 6.57 -3.87
N ILE A 71 -3.14 5.91 -3.65
CA ILE A 71 -3.80 5.08 -4.65
C ILE A 71 -4.35 5.96 -5.79
N ASP A 72 -5.03 7.05 -5.42
CA ASP A 72 -5.65 7.98 -6.35
C ASP A 72 -5.71 9.39 -5.73
N ASP A 73 -6.35 10.34 -6.40
CA ASP A 73 -6.42 11.72 -5.95
C ASP A 73 -7.62 12.02 -5.03
N ASN A 74 -8.42 11.02 -4.65
CA ASN A 74 -9.55 11.23 -3.76
C ASN A 74 -9.86 10.01 -2.91
N SER A 75 -9.33 9.98 -1.69
CA SER A 75 -9.54 8.90 -0.74
C SER A 75 -10.94 8.89 -0.11
N GLY A 76 -11.69 9.97 -0.25
CA GLY A 76 -13.01 10.12 0.37
C GLY A 76 -14.19 9.80 -0.55
N ASP A 77 -13.99 9.88 -1.86
CA ASP A 77 -15.06 9.67 -2.84
C ASP A 77 -14.52 9.06 -4.13
N ALA A 78 -14.79 7.78 -4.32
CA ALA A 78 -14.36 7.04 -5.50
C ALA A 78 -14.95 7.62 -6.79
N GLY A 79 -16.17 8.17 -6.72
CA GLY A 79 -16.83 8.78 -7.88
C GLY A 79 -16.22 10.12 -8.30
N ALA A 80 -15.44 10.75 -7.43
CA ALA A 80 -14.76 12.03 -7.71
C ALA A 80 -13.29 11.86 -8.08
N VAL A 81 -12.79 10.62 -8.20
CA VAL A 81 -11.42 10.35 -8.61
C VAL A 81 -11.20 10.81 -10.06
N LYS A 82 -10.19 11.66 -10.25
CA LYS A 82 -9.76 12.13 -11.58
C LYS A 82 -8.45 11.49 -12.01
N GLU A 83 -7.56 11.21 -11.05
CA GLU A 83 -6.26 10.60 -11.31
C GLU A 83 -6.14 9.30 -10.51
N SER A 84 -6.06 8.18 -11.22
CA SER A 84 -5.86 6.86 -10.63
C SER A 84 -4.37 6.53 -10.70
N TYR A 85 -3.61 7.07 -9.77
CA TYR A 85 -2.13 7.02 -9.80
C TYR A 85 -1.57 5.60 -9.87
N VAL A 86 -2.11 4.67 -9.06
CA VAL A 86 -1.62 3.29 -9.07
C VAL A 86 -1.93 2.61 -10.40
N ALA A 87 -3.17 2.76 -10.88
CA ALA A 87 -3.56 2.18 -12.17
C ALA A 87 -2.70 2.76 -13.31
N ASN A 88 -2.47 4.07 -13.30
CA ASN A 88 -1.64 4.74 -14.30
C ASN A 88 -0.19 4.24 -14.24
N ALA A 89 0.35 4.04 -13.04
CA ALA A 89 1.70 3.53 -12.85
C ALA A 89 1.84 2.10 -13.39
N VAL A 90 0.90 1.22 -13.06
CA VAL A 90 0.89 -0.16 -13.57
C VAL A 90 0.80 -0.18 -15.10
N ASN A 91 -0.11 0.61 -15.67
CA ASN A 91 -0.27 0.70 -17.11
C ASN A 91 0.97 1.24 -17.81
N ALA A 92 1.64 2.23 -17.22
CA ALA A 92 2.90 2.75 -17.75
C ALA A 92 3.98 1.66 -17.79
N LEU A 93 4.13 0.91 -16.71
CA LEU A 93 5.10 -0.17 -16.63
C LEU A 93 4.80 -1.30 -17.63
N LEU A 94 3.52 -1.65 -17.81
CA LEU A 94 3.11 -2.64 -18.80
C LEU A 94 3.39 -2.18 -20.23
N ALA A 95 3.42 -0.88 -20.47
CA ALA A 95 3.78 -0.28 -21.76
C ALA A 95 5.27 0.03 -21.88
N ASP A 96 6.08 -0.45 -20.94
CA ASP A 96 7.54 -0.23 -20.86
C ASP A 96 7.90 1.27 -20.74
N LYS A 97 7.08 2.01 -20.00
CA LYS A 97 7.28 3.43 -19.72
C LYS A 97 7.44 3.66 -18.22
N SER A 98 8.04 4.79 -17.85
CA SER A 98 8.16 5.19 -16.45
C SER A 98 6.85 5.84 -15.98
N PRO A 99 6.39 5.55 -14.75
CA PRO A 99 5.22 6.23 -14.19
C PRO A 99 5.42 7.73 -14.05
N GLU A 100 4.37 8.50 -14.34
CA GLU A 100 4.32 9.95 -14.10
C GLU A 100 2.98 10.32 -13.46
N PRO A 101 3.00 10.88 -12.24
CA PRO A 101 4.17 11.04 -11.38
C PRO A 101 4.68 9.69 -10.83
N ALA A 102 5.97 9.63 -10.52
CA ALA A 102 6.56 8.45 -9.87
C ALA A 102 6.37 8.46 -8.35
N THR A 103 6.02 9.62 -7.79
CA THR A 103 5.82 9.81 -6.35
C THR A 103 4.67 10.78 -6.13
N THR A 104 3.80 10.42 -5.19
CA THR A 104 2.79 11.31 -4.65
C THR A 104 2.83 11.23 -3.13
N ARG A 105 2.15 12.15 -2.45
CA ARG A 105 2.09 12.15 -1.00
C ARG A 105 0.96 11.23 -0.54
N ALA A 106 1.28 10.22 0.26
CA ALA A 106 0.27 9.35 0.85
C ALA A 106 -0.64 10.15 1.78
N VAL A 107 -1.94 9.89 1.70
CA VAL A 107 -2.96 10.51 2.54
C VAL A 107 -3.58 9.42 3.40
N GLY A 108 -3.57 9.61 4.71
CA GLY A 108 -4.12 8.64 5.64
C GLY A 108 -3.57 8.81 7.04
N CYS A 109 -3.82 7.82 7.88
CA CYS A 109 -3.36 7.82 9.27
C CYS A 109 -1.89 7.43 9.37
N GLY A 110 -1.16 8.01 10.32
CA GLY A 110 0.20 7.59 10.61
C GLY A 110 0.26 6.15 11.08
N ILE A 111 1.34 5.45 10.73
CA ILE A 111 1.57 4.08 11.19
C ILE A 111 1.77 4.07 12.70
N LYS A 112 1.12 3.12 13.39
CA LYS A 112 1.20 2.99 14.86
C LYS A 112 2.38 2.07 15.20
N LEU A 113 3.50 2.68 15.57
CA LEU A 113 4.70 1.95 16.00
C LEU A 113 4.63 1.64 17.49
N ARG A 114 5.33 0.58 17.89
CA ARG A 114 5.47 0.20 19.31
C ARG A 114 6.11 1.28 20.14
#